data_7e2d2aab6cb34e9794b2be5497373666
#
_entry.id   7e2d2aab6cb34e9794b2be5497373666
#
_cell.length_a   1.000
_cell.length_b   1.000
_cell.length_c   1.000
_cell.angle_alpha   90.00
_cell.angle_beta   90.00
_cell.angle_gamma   90.00
#
_symmetry.space_group_name_H-M   'P 1'
#
loop_
_entity.id
_entity.type
_entity.pdbx_description
1 polymer ?
#
loop_
_entity_poly.entity_id
_entity_poly.type
_entity_poly.pdbx_seq_one_letter_code
_entity_poly.pdbx_strand_id
1 'polypeptide(L)'
;TKQSVFNFDVQLVNEKYTLYSDTLEYNTQTKIADIVGPSTIVSDSNIIYSSAGWYNTETDKSMLLDRSLVTSKGQSLTGDTIFYDRRSGFGEVFGNMVLNDSIRSLIMEGQYGFYNERTEYSFATDSARLLEFSRGDTLYLHADTLKSHLVLPDSTRLLQAYHGVRFFRIDAQGVYVGRFASSHV
;
A
#
# COMPACT_ATOMS: atom_id res chain seq x y z
N THR A 1 0.54 -25.45 24.96
CA THR A 1 0.26 -24.50 23.86
C THR A 1 -0.93 -23.68 24.26
N LYS A 2 -0.73 -22.35 24.40
CA LYS A 2 -1.83 -21.43 24.75
C LYS A 2 -2.38 -20.81 23.45
N GLN A 3 -2.88 -21.62 22.56
CA GLN A 3 -3.60 -21.22 21.35
C GLN A 3 -5.09 -21.29 21.63
N SER A 4 -5.80 -20.25 21.25
CA SER A 4 -7.26 -20.16 21.32
C SER A 4 -7.81 -19.95 19.93
N VAL A 5 -8.88 -20.65 19.59
CA VAL A 5 -9.62 -20.48 18.33
C VAL A 5 -10.95 -19.84 18.67
N PHE A 6 -11.28 -18.78 17.98
CA PHE A 6 -12.53 -18.04 18.11
C PHE A 6 -13.27 -18.10 16.77
N ASN A 7 -14.57 -18.43 16.82
CA ASN A 7 -15.41 -18.53 15.64
C ASN A 7 -16.69 -17.72 15.84
N PHE A 8 -17.21 -17.17 14.75
CA PHE A 8 -18.42 -16.37 14.65
C PHE A 8 -18.33 -15.00 15.34
N ASP A 9 -18.38 -13.95 14.55
CA ASP A 9 -18.40 -12.56 15.00
C ASP A 9 -17.31 -12.21 16.03
N VAL A 10 -16.09 -12.64 15.74
CA VAL A 10 -14.96 -12.43 16.65
C VAL A 10 -14.59 -10.96 16.69
N GLN A 11 -14.49 -10.41 17.89
CA GLN A 11 -13.99 -9.07 18.13
C GLN A 11 -12.84 -9.11 19.14
N LEU A 12 -11.64 -8.70 18.72
CA LEU A 12 -10.49 -8.52 19.58
C LEU A 12 -10.24 -7.02 19.74
N VAL A 13 -10.42 -6.53 20.97
CA VAL A 13 -10.34 -5.10 21.28
C VAL A 13 -9.12 -4.82 22.14
N ASN A 14 -8.34 -3.80 21.78
CA ASN A 14 -7.36 -3.19 22.66
C ASN A 14 -7.43 -1.65 22.57
N GLU A 15 -6.61 -0.95 23.34
CA GLU A 15 -6.61 0.53 23.41
C GLU A 15 -6.30 1.22 22.07
N LYS A 16 -5.70 0.53 21.08
CA LYS A 16 -5.19 1.11 19.84
C LYS A 16 -5.93 0.69 18.60
N TYR A 17 -6.63 -0.44 18.64
CA TYR A 17 -7.36 -0.98 17.49
C TYR A 17 -8.42 -1.99 17.91
N THR A 18 -9.35 -2.26 17.02
CA THR A 18 -10.28 -3.38 17.08
C THR A 18 -10.11 -4.26 15.85
N LEU A 19 -9.96 -5.57 16.05
CA LEU A 19 -9.94 -6.57 14.99
C LEU A 19 -11.29 -7.28 14.97
N TYR A 20 -11.91 -7.31 13.82
CA TYR A 20 -13.14 -8.04 13.51
C TYR A 20 -12.80 -9.22 12.58
N SER A 21 -13.34 -10.39 12.84
CA SER A 21 -13.10 -11.59 12.04
C SER A 21 -14.22 -12.61 12.20
N ASP A 22 -14.45 -13.42 11.18
CA ASP A 22 -15.32 -14.59 11.33
C ASP A 22 -14.63 -15.70 12.08
N THR A 23 -13.35 -15.91 11.85
CA THR A 23 -12.52 -16.91 12.52
C THR A 23 -11.14 -16.35 12.81
N LEU A 24 -10.70 -16.46 14.04
CA LEU A 24 -9.41 -15.97 14.51
C LEU A 24 -8.72 -17.01 15.37
N GLU A 25 -7.48 -17.31 15.08
CA GLU A 25 -6.61 -18.06 15.96
C GLU A 25 -5.66 -17.14 16.69
N TYR A 26 -5.61 -17.21 18.00
CA TYR A 26 -4.75 -16.32 18.80
C TYR A 26 -3.81 -17.10 19.70
N ASN A 27 -2.52 -16.80 19.57
CA ASN A 27 -1.50 -17.36 20.43
C ASN A 27 -1.07 -16.33 21.49
N THR A 28 -1.42 -16.60 22.74
CA THR A 28 -1.16 -15.69 23.87
C THR A 28 0.32 -15.59 24.26
N GLN A 29 1.18 -16.50 23.81
CA GLN A 29 2.63 -16.44 24.04
C GLN A 29 3.36 -15.63 22.99
N THR A 30 3.06 -15.88 21.71
CA THR A 30 3.68 -15.17 20.58
C THR A 30 3.00 -13.82 20.26
N LYS A 31 1.82 -13.60 20.85
CA LYS A 31 0.98 -12.41 20.57
C LYS A 31 0.54 -12.29 19.10
N ILE A 32 0.50 -13.43 18.40
CA ILE A 32 0.09 -13.51 17.01
C ILE A 32 -1.40 -13.86 16.95
N ALA A 33 -2.12 -13.07 16.17
CA ALA A 33 -3.47 -13.35 15.69
C ALA A 33 -3.36 -13.83 14.24
N ASP A 34 -3.65 -15.10 14.00
CA ASP A 34 -3.68 -15.67 12.66
C ASP A 34 -5.04 -15.40 12.03
N ILE A 35 -5.02 -14.77 10.86
CA ILE A 35 -6.19 -14.40 10.06
C ILE A 35 -6.52 -15.61 9.18
N VAL A 36 -7.65 -16.26 9.45
CA VAL A 36 -8.10 -17.51 8.77
C VAL A 36 -9.30 -17.26 7.86
N GLY A 37 -9.85 -16.06 7.85
CA GLY A 37 -10.99 -15.64 7.04
C GLY A 37 -11.09 -14.13 6.95
N PRO A 38 -12.12 -13.60 6.28
CA PRO A 38 -12.30 -12.16 6.12
C PRO A 38 -12.20 -11.42 7.46
N SER A 39 -11.22 -10.54 7.57
CA SER A 39 -10.89 -9.82 8.79
C SER A 39 -10.65 -8.34 8.50
N THR A 40 -11.06 -7.49 9.43
CA THR A 40 -10.84 -6.05 9.37
C THR A 40 -10.21 -5.58 10.68
N ILE A 41 -9.09 -4.88 10.60
CA ILE A 41 -8.44 -4.25 11.74
C ILE A 41 -8.64 -2.74 11.61
N VAL A 42 -9.33 -2.14 12.57
CA VAL A 42 -9.65 -0.72 12.59
C VAL A 42 -8.90 -0.04 13.72
N SER A 43 -8.17 1.03 13.39
CA SER A 43 -7.54 1.94 14.35
C SER A 43 -7.88 3.39 14.00
N ASP A 44 -7.49 4.35 14.81
CA ASP A 44 -7.81 5.79 14.61
C ASP A 44 -7.40 6.33 13.24
N SER A 45 -6.35 5.79 12.64
CA SER A 45 -5.78 6.29 11.39
C SER A 45 -5.75 5.28 10.24
N ASN A 46 -5.88 3.98 10.54
CA ASN A 46 -5.65 2.93 9.56
C ASN A 46 -6.79 1.90 9.59
N ILE A 47 -7.15 1.42 8.41
CA ILE A 47 -8.01 0.23 8.25
C ILE A 47 -7.21 -0.78 7.44
N ILE A 48 -7.15 -2.01 7.93
CA ILE A 48 -6.52 -3.14 7.26
C ILE A 48 -7.60 -4.17 6.97
N TYR A 49 -7.70 -4.62 5.74
CA TYR A 49 -8.54 -5.73 5.34
C TYR A 49 -7.68 -6.85 4.79
N SER A 50 -7.92 -8.08 5.25
CA SER A 50 -7.25 -9.29 4.76
C SER A 50 -8.13 -10.50 5.01
N SER A 51 -8.02 -11.52 4.15
CA SER A 51 -8.68 -12.82 4.31
C SER A 51 -7.73 -13.91 4.82
N ALA A 52 -6.42 -13.66 4.78
CA ALA A 52 -5.41 -14.58 5.29
C ALA A 52 -4.15 -13.84 5.72
N GLY A 53 -3.41 -14.43 6.65
CA GLY A 53 -2.15 -13.86 7.13
C GLY A 53 -2.06 -13.88 8.65
N TRP A 54 -1.31 -12.95 9.20
CA TRP A 54 -1.18 -12.80 10.65
C TRP A 54 -0.95 -11.32 11.04
N TYR A 55 -1.35 -11.01 12.26
CA TYR A 55 -1.09 -9.74 12.91
C TYR A 55 -0.47 -9.97 14.31
N ASN A 56 0.66 -9.35 14.59
CA ASN A 56 1.27 -9.40 15.92
C ASN A 56 0.76 -8.22 16.76
N THR A 57 0.00 -8.54 17.80
CA THR A 57 -0.68 -7.56 18.66
C THR A 57 0.26 -6.77 19.59
N GLU A 58 1.49 -7.23 19.76
CA GLU A 58 2.51 -6.58 20.58
C GLU A 58 3.40 -5.66 19.74
N THR A 59 3.84 -6.11 18.55
CA THR A 59 4.78 -5.36 17.71
C THR A 59 4.10 -4.47 16.68
N ASP A 60 2.78 -4.64 16.47
CA ASP A 60 1.99 -3.96 15.44
C ASP A 60 2.46 -4.26 14.00
N LYS A 61 3.07 -5.43 13.79
CA LYS A 61 3.49 -5.93 12.47
C LYS A 61 2.51 -6.96 11.94
N SER A 62 2.35 -6.97 10.64
CA SER A 62 1.49 -7.94 9.95
C SER A 62 2.12 -8.44 8.66
N MET A 63 1.73 -9.64 8.29
CA MET A 63 1.88 -10.20 6.95
C MET A 63 0.47 -10.52 6.48
N LEU A 64 0.03 -9.87 5.42
CA LEU A 64 -1.32 -9.95 4.89
C LEU A 64 -1.24 -10.64 3.52
N LEU A 65 -2.12 -11.59 3.29
CA LEU A 65 -2.15 -12.43 2.09
C LEU A 65 -3.49 -12.25 1.36
N ASP A 66 -3.60 -12.86 0.17
CA ASP A 66 -4.83 -12.88 -0.64
C ASP A 66 -5.36 -11.48 -1.02
N ARG A 67 -4.50 -10.68 -1.63
CA ARG A 67 -4.83 -9.35 -2.13
C ARG A 67 -5.45 -8.44 -1.06
N SER A 68 -4.68 -8.22 -0.04
CA SER A 68 -5.07 -7.39 1.10
C SER A 68 -5.04 -5.90 0.79
N LEU A 69 -5.68 -5.12 1.67
CA LEU A 69 -5.80 -3.67 1.58
C LEU A 69 -5.39 -3.03 2.92
N VAL A 70 -4.51 -2.06 2.85
CA VAL A 70 -4.18 -1.17 3.96
C VAL A 70 -4.57 0.25 3.57
N THR A 71 -5.39 0.92 4.37
CA THR A 71 -5.76 2.33 4.16
C THR A 71 -5.27 3.19 5.30
N SER A 72 -4.74 4.35 4.98
CA SER A 72 -4.29 5.35 5.95
C SER A 72 -4.37 6.75 5.35
N LYS A 73 -5.02 7.69 6.05
CA LYS A 73 -5.00 9.12 5.73
C LYS A 73 -5.27 9.46 4.24
N GLY A 74 -6.25 8.80 3.63
CA GLY A 74 -6.58 9.02 2.22
C GLY A 74 -5.67 8.31 1.21
N GLN A 75 -4.77 7.47 1.69
CA GLN A 75 -3.94 6.59 0.88
C GLN A 75 -4.36 5.15 1.08
N SER A 76 -4.17 4.33 0.05
CA SER A 76 -4.38 2.89 0.15
C SER A 76 -3.27 2.12 -0.55
N LEU A 77 -2.85 1.03 0.07
CA LEU A 77 -1.86 0.09 -0.44
C LEU A 77 -2.51 -1.28 -0.59
N THR A 78 -2.45 -1.83 -1.79
CA THR A 78 -3.01 -3.14 -2.14
C THR A 78 -1.95 -4.01 -2.80
N GLY A 79 -2.00 -5.30 -2.58
CA GLY A 79 -1.14 -6.28 -3.24
C GLY A 79 -1.43 -7.70 -2.80
N ASP A 80 -0.81 -8.66 -3.46
CA ASP A 80 -1.06 -10.09 -3.20
C ASP A 80 -0.50 -10.51 -1.84
N THR A 81 0.66 -9.97 -1.46
CA THR A 81 1.24 -10.11 -0.13
C THR A 81 1.72 -8.75 0.35
N ILE A 82 1.29 -8.32 1.53
CA ILE A 82 1.71 -7.06 2.15
C ILE A 82 2.35 -7.37 3.51
N PHE A 83 3.61 -6.99 3.67
CA PHE A 83 4.20 -6.80 4.99
C PHE A 83 3.91 -5.36 5.43
N TYR A 84 3.33 -5.18 6.61
CA TYR A 84 3.02 -3.84 7.12
C TYR A 84 3.47 -3.69 8.57
N ASP A 85 4.23 -2.64 8.84
CA ASP A 85 4.65 -2.22 10.18
C ASP A 85 3.93 -0.91 10.51
N ARG A 86 2.86 -1.00 11.30
CA ARG A 86 2.03 0.15 11.67
C ARG A 86 2.80 1.19 12.48
N ARG A 87 3.79 0.77 13.27
CA ARG A 87 4.57 1.71 14.11
C ARG A 87 5.47 2.62 13.29
N SER A 88 6.08 2.11 12.24
CA SER A 88 6.92 2.89 11.34
C SER A 88 6.14 3.51 10.18
N GLY A 89 4.92 3.05 9.92
CA GLY A 89 4.15 3.41 8.72
C GLY A 89 4.79 2.87 7.44
N PHE A 90 5.46 1.71 7.53
CA PHE A 90 6.14 1.09 6.40
C PHE A 90 5.32 -0.10 5.88
N GLY A 91 5.01 -0.07 4.61
CA GLY A 91 4.34 -1.15 3.87
C GLY A 91 5.20 -1.62 2.71
N GLU A 92 5.45 -2.92 2.61
CA GLU A 92 6.16 -3.59 1.53
C GLU A 92 5.23 -4.60 0.85
N VAL A 93 5.22 -4.60 -0.48
CA VAL A 93 4.25 -5.35 -1.27
C VAL A 93 4.94 -6.23 -2.28
N PHE A 94 4.50 -7.47 -2.34
CA PHE A 94 4.94 -8.48 -3.29
C PHE A 94 3.72 -8.94 -4.11
N GLY A 95 3.79 -8.79 -5.41
CA GLY A 95 2.75 -9.10 -6.37
C GLY A 95 1.66 -8.02 -6.47
N ASN A 96 1.44 -7.51 -7.67
CA ASN A 96 0.34 -6.62 -8.04
C ASN A 96 0.16 -5.42 -7.09
N MET A 97 1.26 -4.75 -6.75
CA MET A 97 1.23 -3.57 -5.91
C MET A 97 0.42 -2.45 -6.56
N VAL A 98 -0.48 -1.86 -5.79
CA VAL A 98 -1.17 -0.61 -6.12
C VAL A 98 -1.13 0.31 -4.90
N LEU A 99 -0.47 1.45 -5.04
CA LEU A 99 -0.53 2.57 -4.11
C LEU A 99 -1.43 3.65 -4.71
N ASN A 100 -2.57 3.92 -4.07
CA ASN A 100 -3.49 4.97 -4.46
C ASN A 100 -3.44 6.10 -3.42
N ASP A 101 -3.10 7.30 -3.87
CA ASP A 101 -3.10 8.53 -3.08
C ASP A 101 -4.25 9.42 -3.58
N SER A 102 -5.40 9.34 -2.93
CA SER A 102 -6.59 10.09 -3.31
C SER A 102 -6.45 11.59 -3.07
N ILE A 103 -5.60 12.00 -2.13
CA ILE A 103 -5.34 13.40 -1.81
C ILE A 103 -4.59 14.08 -2.96
N ARG A 104 -3.66 13.36 -3.57
CA ARG A 104 -2.82 13.85 -4.66
C ARG A 104 -3.30 13.42 -6.05
N SER A 105 -4.39 12.66 -6.11
CA SER A 105 -4.92 12.09 -7.36
C SER A 105 -3.86 11.32 -8.13
N LEU A 106 -3.18 10.40 -7.45
CA LEU A 106 -2.04 9.65 -7.96
C LEU A 106 -2.22 8.16 -7.68
N ILE A 107 -1.93 7.34 -8.68
CA ILE A 107 -1.83 5.89 -8.55
C ILE A 107 -0.45 5.45 -9.00
N MET A 108 0.23 4.64 -8.18
CA MET A 108 1.50 3.99 -8.52
C MET A 108 1.33 2.48 -8.45
N GLU A 109 1.76 1.79 -9.48
CA GLU A 109 1.62 0.34 -9.61
C GLU A 109 2.96 -0.31 -9.95
N GLY A 110 3.11 -1.60 -9.60
CA GLY A 110 4.26 -2.43 -9.95
C GLY A 110 4.06 -3.86 -9.47
N GLN A 111 5.00 -4.75 -9.80
CA GLN A 111 4.95 -6.11 -9.24
C GLN A 111 5.55 -6.19 -7.83
N TYR A 112 6.47 -5.31 -7.53
CA TYR A 112 7.05 -5.16 -6.21
C TYR A 112 7.19 -3.68 -5.87
N GLY A 113 7.05 -3.36 -4.62
CA GLY A 113 7.34 -2.01 -4.14
C GLY A 113 7.09 -1.83 -2.66
N PHE A 114 7.28 -0.61 -2.20
CA PHE A 114 7.02 -0.23 -0.82
C PHE A 114 6.62 1.25 -0.69
N TYR A 115 5.99 1.55 0.42
CA TYR A 115 5.61 2.89 0.81
C TYR A 115 5.94 3.14 2.29
N ASN A 116 6.48 4.31 2.60
CA ASN A 116 6.69 4.76 3.96
C ASN A 116 5.88 6.04 4.23
N GLU A 117 4.88 5.95 5.08
CA GLU A 117 3.96 7.05 5.40
C GLU A 117 4.64 8.25 6.05
N ARG A 118 5.70 8.03 6.82
CA ARG A 118 6.38 9.10 7.56
C ARG A 118 7.29 9.95 6.70
N THR A 119 7.96 9.32 5.76
CA THR A 119 8.87 9.98 4.83
C THR A 119 8.19 10.32 3.51
N GLU A 120 6.98 9.82 3.30
CA GLU A 120 6.25 9.86 2.03
C GLU A 120 7.09 9.34 0.85
N TYR A 121 7.99 8.41 1.14
CA TYR A 121 8.79 7.74 0.12
C TYR A 121 8.02 6.55 -0.43
N SER A 122 7.92 6.47 -1.75
CA SER A 122 7.36 5.34 -2.46
C SER A 122 8.32 4.82 -3.54
N PHE A 123 8.26 3.53 -3.74
CA PHE A 123 9.05 2.78 -4.70
C PHE A 123 8.17 1.73 -5.36
N ALA A 124 8.27 1.58 -6.67
CA ALA A 124 7.64 0.48 -7.41
C ALA A 124 8.59 0.04 -8.53
N THR A 125 8.63 -1.26 -8.81
CA THR A 125 9.44 -1.85 -9.87
C THR A 125 8.74 -3.00 -10.57
N ASP A 126 9.40 -3.55 -11.60
CA ASP A 126 8.88 -4.58 -12.48
C ASP A 126 7.64 -4.10 -13.26
N SER A 127 7.92 -3.31 -14.30
CA SER A 127 6.90 -2.65 -15.14
C SER A 127 6.07 -1.61 -14.36
N ALA A 128 6.75 -0.78 -13.60
CA ALA A 128 6.10 0.23 -12.79
C ALA A 128 5.35 1.26 -13.64
N ARG A 129 4.17 1.66 -13.16
CA ARG A 129 3.32 2.68 -13.78
C ARG A 129 2.92 3.72 -12.75
N LEU A 130 2.80 4.95 -13.22
CA LEU A 130 2.22 6.03 -12.44
C LEU A 130 1.17 6.74 -13.28
N LEU A 131 0.01 6.97 -12.68
CA LEU A 131 -1.08 7.78 -13.22
C LEU A 131 -1.26 8.99 -12.30
N GLU A 132 -1.32 10.19 -12.88
CA GLU A 132 -1.63 11.41 -12.16
C GLU A 132 -2.75 12.14 -12.90
N PHE A 133 -3.82 12.51 -12.18
CA PHE A 133 -5.06 13.05 -12.75
C PHE A 133 -5.57 14.30 -12.01
N SER A 134 -4.66 15.08 -11.41
CA SER A 134 -5.03 16.24 -10.60
C SER A 134 -5.50 17.47 -11.39
N ARG A 135 -5.29 17.53 -12.71
CA ARG A 135 -5.47 18.74 -13.53
C ARG A 135 -6.52 18.62 -14.64
N GLY A 136 -7.40 17.63 -14.57
CA GLY A 136 -8.41 17.39 -15.62
C GLY A 136 -7.90 16.64 -16.83
N ASP A 137 -6.61 16.36 -16.89
CA ASP A 137 -5.94 15.45 -17.82
C ASP A 137 -5.27 14.32 -17.06
N THR A 138 -4.95 13.24 -17.73
CA THR A 138 -4.27 12.10 -17.12
C THR A 138 -2.85 12.00 -17.66
N LEU A 139 -1.91 12.07 -16.74
CA LEU A 139 -0.51 11.79 -17.00
C LEU A 139 -0.26 10.30 -16.80
N TYR A 140 0.37 9.67 -17.77
CA TYR A 140 0.83 8.29 -17.72
C TYR A 140 2.36 8.26 -17.78
N LEU A 141 2.98 7.68 -16.78
CA LEU A 141 4.41 7.42 -16.76
C LEU A 141 4.62 5.92 -16.56
N HIS A 142 5.36 5.31 -17.47
CA HIS A 142 5.78 3.93 -17.39
C HIS A 142 7.30 3.86 -17.35
N ALA A 143 7.83 2.97 -16.51
CA ALA A 143 9.27 2.67 -16.41
C ALA A 143 9.45 1.28 -15.83
N ASP A 144 10.67 0.76 -15.86
CA ASP A 144 11.00 -0.43 -15.10
C ASP A 144 10.89 -0.16 -13.59
N THR A 145 11.40 0.97 -13.16
CA THR A 145 11.41 1.38 -11.74
C THR A 145 10.98 2.84 -11.58
N LEU A 146 10.11 3.09 -10.61
CA LEU A 146 9.66 4.42 -10.19
C LEU A 146 9.99 4.65 -8.72
N LYS A 147 10.42 5.87 -8.41
CA LYS A 147 10.63 6.36 -7.03
C LYS A 147 9.98 7.70 -6.85
N SER A 148 9.34 7.93 -5.71
CA SER A 148 8.79 9.23 -5.35
C SER A 148 9.13 9.58 -3.91
N HIS A 149 9.54 10.81 -3.66
CA HIS A 149 9.83 11.30 -2.30
C HIS A 149 9.66 12.81 -2.21
N LEU A 150 9.51 13.30 -0.99
CA LEU A 150 9.51 14.74 -0.72
C LEU A 150 10.93 15.29 -0.69
N VAL A 151 11.13 16.42 -1.32
CA VAL A 151 12.35 17.24 -1.21
C VAL A 151 12.07 18.40 -0.28
N LEU A 152 12.81 18.50 0.80
CA LEU A 152 12.72 19.61 1.74
C LEU A 152 13.68 20.74 1.29
N PRO A 153 13.37 22.04 1.59
CA PRO A 153 12.30 22.54 2.47
C PRO A 153 10.95 22.75 1.81
N ASP A 154 10.85 22.70 0.47
CA ASP A 154 9.67 23.21 -0.27
C ASP A 154 8.52 22.22 -0.33
N SER A 155 8.67 21.03 0.27
CA SER A 155 7.71 19.93 0.17
C SER A 155 7.36 19.55 -1.27
N THR A 156 8.28 19.81 -2.19
CA THR A 156 8.15 19.43 -3.59
C THR A 156 8.35 17.93 -3.72
N ARG A 157 7.45 17.27 -4.43
CA ARG A 157 7.59 15.85 -4.70
C ARG A 157 8.48 15.62 -5.92
N LEU A 158 9.59 14.93 -5.73
CA LEU A 158 10.43 14.45 -6.81
C LEU A 158 9.99 13.06 -7.23
N LEU A 159 9.73 12.91 -8.52
CA LEU A 159 9.47 11.63 -9.17
C LEU A 159 10.65 11.27 -10.06
N GLN A 160 11.18 10.08 -9.88
CA GLN A 160 12.29 9.53 -10.65
C GLN A 160 11.86 8.26 -11.34
N ALA A 161 12.19 8.12 -12.62
CA ALA A 161 11.88 6.95 -13.43
C ALA A 161 13.16 6.42 -14.07
N TYR A 162 13.33 5.09 -14.04
CA TYR A 162 14.55 4.41 -14.49
C TYR A 162 14.19 3.30 -15.46
N HIS A 163 14.95 3.21 -16.55
CA HIS A 163 14.90 2.20 -17.59
C HIS A 163 13.55 2.11 -18.32
N GLY A 164 13.58 2.15 -19.62
CA GLY A 164 12.40 2.02 -20.49
C GLY A 164 11.33 3.09 -20.27
N VAL A 165 11.74 4.28 -19.87
CA VAL A 165 10.83 5.37 -19.50
C VAL A 165 9.97 5.79 -20.69
N ARG A 166 8.65 5.77 -20.51
CA ARG A 166 7.65 6.24 -21.46
C ARG A 166 6.69 7.16 -20.73
N PHE A 167 6.47 8.32 -21.33
CA PHE A 167 5.63 9.34 -20.75
C PHE A 167 4.65 9.84 -21.79
N PHE A 168 3.39 9.95 -21.42
CA PHE A 168 2.37 10.58 -22.26
C PHE A 168 1.26 11.18 -21.39
N ARG A 169 0.55 12.13 -21.97
CA ARG A 169 -0.57 12.81 -21.34
C ARG A 169 -1.77 12.71 -22.26
N ILE A 170 -2.94 12.46 -21.68
CA ILE A 170 -4.23 12.45 -22.38
C ILE A 170 -5.09 13.53 -21.73
N ASP A 171 -5.57 14.48 -22.53
CA ASP A 171 -6.49 15.50 -22.07
C ASP A 171 -7.93 14.96 -21.89
N ALA A 172 -8.84 15.79 -21.39
CA ALA A 172 -10.23 15.43 -21.16
C ALA A 172 -11.00 15.04 -22.45
N GLN A 173 -10.48 15.38 -23.62
CA GLN A 173 -11.04 15.05 -24.92
C GLN A 173 -10.42 13.78 -25.53
N GLY A 174 -9.47 13.15 -24.82
CA GLY A 174 -8.75 11.97 -25.29
C GLY A 174 -7.63 12.28 -26.29
N VAL A 175 -7.24 13.55 -26.42
CA VAL A 175 -6.18 13.97 -27.31
C VAL A 175 -4.80 13.72 -26.69
N TYR A 176 -3.90 13.20 -27.48
CA TYR A 176 -2.54 12.88 -27.10
C TYR A 176 -1.67 14.15 -27.06
N VAL A 177 -1.13 14.52 -25.91
CA VAL A 177 -0.47 15.82 -25.72
C VAL A 177 1.07 15.74 -25.71
N GLY A 178 1.68 14.58 -25.77
CA GLY A 178 3.14 14.45 -25.88
C GLY A 178 3.72 13.10 -25.53
N ARG A 179 4.88 12.82 -26.07
CA ARG A 179 5.68 11.63 -25.81
C ARG A 179 7.13 12.02 -25.56
N PHE A 180 7.69 11.57 -24.45
CA PHE A 180 9.13 11.60 -24.22
C PHE A 180 9.65 10.17 -24.20
N ALA A 181 10.69 9.90 -24.97
CA ALA A 181 11.48 8.68 -24.85
C ALA A 181 12.76 9.06 -24.09
N SER A 182 13.12 8.34 -23.05
CA SER A 182 14.38 8.58 -22.35
C SER A 182 15.54 8.06 -23.19
N SER A 183 16.60 8.83 -23.20
CA SER A 183 17.93 8.33 -23.54
C SER A 183 18.47 7.46 -22.41
N HIS A 184 19.17 6.40 -22.76
CA HIS A 184 19.97 5.60 -21.85
C HIS A 184 20.99 6.47 -21.13
N VAL A 185 21.05 6.36 -19.82
CA VAL A 185 22.23 6.61 -19.01
C VAL A 185 22.57 5.32 -18.31
#